data_f3dafa8efea645b5b837745e4136adab
#
_entry.id   f3dafa8efea645b5b837745e4136adab
#
_cell.length_a   1.000
_cell.length_b   1.000
_cell.length_c   1.000
_cell.angle_alpha   90.00
_cell.angle_beta   90.00
_cell.angle_gamma   90.00
#
_symmetry.space_group_name_H-M   'P 1'
#
loop_
_entity.id
_entity.type
_entity.pdbx_description
1 polymer ?
#
loop_
_entity_poly.entity_id
_entity_poly.type
_entity_poly.pdbx_seq_one_letter_code
_entity_poly.pdbx_strand_id
1 'polypeptide(L)'
;MPPHQTHPLLPFPGIALLTWFGTIACLDRRQNKLVHVGFEALAPWHMPLGLRPEPVAGAALYIGDARLTDVLAALPPIIICGGAQANCVTLYGGQNFMVAKPEGLLEVSSPQAREWENFMPVPARDVMLLQRLTKDYWSVNGAAPVRAGFGEFRLKFDEYFVDMVDNLPIRFGSNPGGIVLTTPQGVLQVQHVPGHVPPKQVWIKPLGNIGNRALQYLTAASIAARVPGAAVRNIHLEIWGRVEPAPRPGAAQCASTGVESHLDVEGLADCLRRGEVDAVCIDWYPFHLDHYPSRETCRALFPPAIGKADVQGFGRHELVCSIRGAEILRAHHPDYFPLPPGYYAKLQQETGLDIVFYGQIEDDPYSQVLRAAFPKARFVPGIDQNHDFEVLRRSVNVALSISTFAWLAAWLGEAERIYLPVGGMFNPVQHPGQLYLPLNEPAFRYVLLPPVKAVNPFEDIARFWLMQETIAVQARPIGVEELREMLVRAGKLGNGKIPVRGFDGASYLANDPEAMAQVRMGHTTALGHYLSHGYLKGARHRPFDPLFYASTYPDAAEAVALGHYPSLWRHFLEAGEALGHAPVP
;
A
#
# COMPACT_ATOMS: atom_id res chain seq x y z
N MET A 1 13.73 37.77 34.03
CA MET A 1 13.19 36.40 33.87
C MET A 1 12.90 35.86 35.26
N PRO A 2 11.66 35.45 35.61
CA PRO A 2 11.42 34.81 36.88
C PRO A 2 12.05 33.42 36.89
N PRO A 3 12.51 32.91 38.04
CA PRO A 3 13.15 31.62 38.16
C PRO A 3 12.20 30.51 37.73
N HIS A 4 12.71 29.58 36.94
CA HIS A 4 12.01 28.39 36.49
C HIS A 4 11.49 27.63 37.72
N GLN A 5 10.18 27.72 37.97
CA GLN A 5 9.51 26.78 38.84
C GLN A 5 9.57 25.42 38.16
N THR A 6 10.46 24.57 38.65
CA THR A 6 10.44 23.14 38.38
C THR A 6 9.11 22.60 38.84
N HIS A 7 8.27 22.18 37.91
CA HIS A 7 6.97 21.58 38.18
C HIS A 7 7.18 20.33 39.05
N PRO A 8 6.63 20.20 40.24
CA PRO A 8 6.92 19.10 41.16
C PRO A 8 6.35 17.74 40.76
N LEU A 9 5.76 17.64 39.58
CA LEU A 9 4.98 16.47 39.15
C LEU A 9 5.69 15.52 38.20
N LEU A 10 6.89 15.85 37.72
CA LEU A 10 7.62 14.98 36.84
C LEU A 10 9.02 14.73 37.39
N PRO A 11 9.16 13.74 38.28
CA PRO A 11 9.93 12.58 37.93
C PRO A 11 9.33 11.28 38.48
N PHE A 12 8.26 10.73 37.88
CA PHE A 12 8.07 9.32 38.12
C PHE A 12 8.83 8.53 37.07
N PRO A 13 9.57 7.49 37.45
CA PRO A 13 10.20 6.59 36.47
C PRO A 13 9.08 5.78 35.79
N GLY A 14 8.71 6.18 34.59
CA GLY A 14 7.61 5.51 33.92
C GLY A 14 7.32 6.06 32.53
N ILE A 15 6.27 5.55 31.96
CA ILE A 15 5.76 5.90 30.64
C ILE A 15 4.46 6.65 30.85
N ALA A 16 4.38 7.90 30.44
CA ALA A 16 3.17 8.70 30.41
C ALA A 16 2.34 8.39 29.16
N LEU A 17 1.05 8.71 29.20
CA LEU A 17 0.15 8.53 28.08
C LEU A 17 -0.30 9.89 27.56
N LEU A 18 0.00 10.19 26.30
CA LEU A 18 -0.56 11.34 25.59
C LEU A 18 -1.83 10.93 24.87
N THR A 19 -2.86 11.77 24.94
CA THR A 19 -4.11 11.58 24.22
C THR A 19 -3.98 12.01 22.75
N TRP A 20 -4.95 11.68 21.94
CA TRP A 20 -5.08 12.16 20.56
C TRP A 20 -4.93 13.69 20.43
N PHE A 21 -5.35 14.43 21.44
CA PHE A 21 -5.27 15.90 21.45
C PHE A 21 -3.88 16.44 21.84
N GLY A 22 -2.86 15.59 22.00
CA GLY A 22 -1.52 16.01 22.45
C GLY A 22 -1.47 16.44 23.93
N THR A 23 -2.46 16.07 24.72
CA THR A 23 -2.59 16.36 26.13
C THR A 23 -2.20 15.16 26.98
N ILE A 24 -1.86 15.36 28.25
CA ILE A 24 -1.48 14.28 29.16
C ILE A 24 -2.70 13.69 29.83
N ALA A 25 -2.84 12.36 29.80
CA ALA A 25 -3.83 11.62 30.55
C ALA A 25 -3.49 11.65 32.06
N CYS A 26 -4.42 12.09 32.91
CA CYS A 26 -4.22 12.31 34.34
C CYS A 26 -5.41 11.85 35.17
N LEU A 27 -5.17 11.64 36.47
CA LEU A 27 -6.19 11.68 37.52
C LEU A 27 -6.20 13.08 38.13
N ASP A 28 -7.33 13.78 38.10
CA ASP A 28 -7.58 14.96 38.92
C ASP A 28 -7.97 14.52 40.33
N ARG A 29 -7.07 14.71 41.30
CA ARG A 29 -7.27 14.34 42.69
C ARG A 29 -8.36 15.14 43.40
N ARG A 30 -8.65 16.36 42.94
CA ARG A 30 -9.70 17.20 43.54
C ARG A 30 -11.09 16.71 43.22
N GLN A 31 -11.26 16.25 41.95
CA GLN A 31 -12.53 15.77 41.45
C GLN A 31 -12.65 14.25 41.52
N ASN A 32 -11.54 13.55 41.79
CA ASN A 32 -11.41 12.09 41.66
C ASN A 32 -11.89 11.55 40.32
N LYS A 33 -11.49 12.25 39.23
CA LYS A 33 -11.88 11.94 37.85
C LYS A 33 -10.69 11.81 36.94
N LEU A 34 -10.83 10.94 35.97
CA LEU A 34 -9.87 10.85 34.86
C LEU A 34 -10.09 12.01 33.90
N VAL A 35 -9.02 12.73 33.62
CA VAL A 35 -9.01 13.92 32.76
C VAL A 35 -7.78 13.86 31.83
N HIS A 36 -7.81 14.67 30.78
CA HIS A 36 -6.58 14.98 30.07
C HIS A 36 -6.37 16.49 30.00
N VAL A 37 -5.16 16.93 30.21
CA VAL A 37 -4.79 18.33 30.36
C VAL A 37 -3.63 18.70 29.48
N GLY A 38 -3.68 19.93 28.93
CA GLY A 38 -2.52 20.51 28.23
C GLY A 38 -1.34 20.68 29.19
N PHE A 39 -0.14 20.67 28.67
CA PHE A 39 1.09 20.78 29.46
C PHE A 39 1.13 22.08 30.28
N GLU A 40 0.59 23.17 29.72
CA GLU A 40 0.52 24.49 30.38
C GLU A 40 -0.51 24.56 31.49
N ALA A 41 -1.49 23.67 31.48
CA ALA A 41 -2.59 23.62 32.48
C ALA A 41 -2.34 22.55 33.55
N LEU A 42 -1.22 21.86 33.53
CA LEU A 42 -0.86 20.88 34.56
C LEU A 42 -0.70 21.58 35.92
N ALA A 43 -1.42 21.08 36.91
CA ALA A 43 -1.41 21.58 38.28
C ALA A 43 -1.00 20.45 39.26
N PRO A 44 -0.59 20.76 40.50
CA PRO A 44 -0.14 19.78 41.49
C PRO A 44 -1.11 18.65 41.82
N TRP A 45 -2.39 18.82 41.53
CA TRP A 45 -3.43 17.81 41.75
C TRP A 45 -3.68 16.92 40.54
N HIS A 46 -3.10 17.23 39.37
CA HIS A 46 -3.12 16.35 38.19
C HIS A 46 -2.03 15.33 38.30
N MET A 47 -2.38 14.07 38.51
CA MET A 47 -1.43 12.97 38.54
C MET A 47 -1.45 12.25 37.20
N PRO A 48 -0.35 12.27 36.43
CA PRO A 48 -0.27 11.57 35.16
C PRO A 48 -0.52 10.06 35.29
N LEU A 49 -1.27 9.50 34.35
CA LEU A 49 -1.41 8.07 34.18
C LEU A 49 -0.08 7.50 33.69
N GLY A 50 0.43 6.51 34.38
CA GLY A 50 1.64 5.80 34.04
C GLY A 50 1.35 4.38 33.56
N LEU A 51 2.14 3.92 32.59
CA LEU A 51 2.13 2.55 32.09
C LEU A 51 3.34 1.80 32.68
N ARG A 52 3.11 0.64 33.31
CA ARG A 52 4.19 -0.19 33.86
C ARG A 52 4.05 -1.66 33.43
N PRO A 53 5.18 -2.37 33.24
CA PRO A 53 5.18 -3.82 33.02
C PRO A 53 4.65 -4.56 34.22
N GLU A 54 3.91 -5.64 33.97
CA GLU A 54 3.49 -6.58 35.00
C GLU A 54 3.71 -8.04 34.57
N PRO A 55 4.18 -8.90 35.47
CA PRO A 55 4.57 -10.28 35.11
C PRO A 55 3.43 -11.14 34.58
N VAL A 56 2.19 -10.90 35.02
CA VAL A 56 1.02 -11.72 34.67
C VAL A 56 0.11 -11.03 33.66
N ALA A 57 -0.07 -9.73 33.78
CA ALA A 57 -1.00 -8.97 32.94
C ALA A 57 -0.34 -8.27 31.74
N GLY A 58 0.98 -8.44 31.57
CA GLY A 58 1.76 -7.79 30.52
C GLY A 58 1.99 -6.29 30.79
N ALA A 59 0.95 -5.53 31.11
CA ALA A 59 1.03 -4.11 31.46
C ALA A 59 -0.19 -3.68 32.28
N ALA A 60 -0.02 -2.67 33.13
CA ALA A 60 -1.11 -2.02 33.85
C ALA A 60 -0.94 -0.50 33.95
N LEU A 61 -2.05 0.20 34.21
CA LEU A 61 -2.07 1.63 34.47
C LEU A 61 -1.82 1.92 35.94
N TYR A 62 -0.99 2.92 36.19
CA TYR A 62 -0.59 3.36 37.50
C TYR A 62 -0.80 4.86 37.69
N ILE A 63 -1.07 5.23 38.95
CA ILE A 63 -1.02 6.60 39.45
C ILE A 63 0.04 6.66 40.54
N GLY A 64 1.20 7.26 40.24
CA GLY A 64 2.36 7.12 41.10
C GLY A 64 2.77 5.65 41.25
N ASP A 65 2.75 5.10 42.44
CA ASP A 65 3.07 3.69 42.72
C ASP A 65 1.86 2.76 42.88
N ALA A 66 0.64 3.30 42.89
CA ALA A 66 -0.59 2.53 43.00
C ALA A 66 -1.18 2.17 41.64
N ARG A 67 -1.75 0.97 41.50
CA ARG A 67 -2.54 0.64 40.32
C ARG A 67 -3.76 1.56 40.18
N LEU A 68 -4.11 1.95 38.98
CA LEU A 68 -5.25 2.81 38.72
C LEU A 68 -6.57 2.20 39.26
N THR A 69 -6.76 0.90 39.12
CA THR A 69 -7.93 0.16 39.62
C THR A 69 -8.03 0.16 41.13
N ASP A 70 -6.92 0.25 41.86
CA ASP A 70 -6.91 0.33 43.33
C ASP A 70 -7.26 1.73 43.81
N VAL A 71 -6.97 2.75 42.96
CA VAL A 71 -7.29 4.15 43.28
C VAL A 71 -8.72 4.50 42.85
N LEU A 72 -9.19 3.94 41.73
CA LEU A 72 -10.54 4.16 41.19
C LEU A 72 -11.29 2.83 41.12
N ALA A 73 -11.80 2.33 42.21
CA ALA A 73 -12.47 1.05 42.33
C ALA A 73 -13.73 0.88 41.46
N ALA A 74 -14.28 1.98 40.96
CA ALA A 74 -15.41 1.95 40.02
C ALA A 74 -14.99 1.66 38.55
N LEU A 75 -13.69 1.72 38.24
CA LEU A 75 -13.19 1.41 36.88
C LEU A 75 -13.13 -0.12 36.72
N PRO A 76 -13.60 -0.62 35.57
CA PRO A 76 -13.35 -2.01 35.22
C PRO A 76 -11.83 -2.27 35.05
N PRO A 77 -11.37 -3.52 35.19
CA PRO A 77 -10.01 -3.86 34.86
C PRO A 77 -9.67 -3.37 33.43
N ILE A 78 -8.59 -2.62 33.30
CA ILE A 78 -8.15 -2.05 32.03
C ILE A 78 -7.10 -2.96 31.41
N ILE A 79 -7.37 -3.39 30.18
CA ILE A 79 -6.44 -4.14 29.33
C ILE A 79 -5.81 -3.15 28.36
N ILE A 80 -4.50 -3.21 28.20
CA ILE A 80 -3.77 -2.36 27.28
C ILE A 80 -3.62 -3.13 25.97
N CYS A 81 -4.17 -2.57 24.90
CA CYS A 81 -4.22 -3.17 23.57
C CYS A 81 -3.46 -2.30 22.56
N GLY A 82 -3.11 -2.87 21.42
CA GLY A 82 -2.57 -2.09 20.31
C GLY A 82 -3.55 -1.05 19.82
N GLY A 83 -3.06 0.15 19.55
CA GLY A 83 -3.85 1.25 19.00
C GLY A 83 -4.15 1.06 17.52
N ALA A 84 -5.18 1.76 17.02
CA ALA A 84 -5.49 1.84 15.60
C ALA A 84 -4.43 2.64 14.81
N GLN A 85 -3.59 3.41 15.54
CA GLN A 85 -2.51 4.21 14.96
C GLN A 85 -1.13 3.65 15.33
N ALA A 86 -0.15 3.88 14.47
CA ALA A 86 1.23 3.51 14.74
C ALA A 86 1.72 4.16 16.04
N ASN A 87 2.46 3.37 16.84
CA ASN A 87 3.03 3.79 18.11
C ASN A 87 1.99 4.24 19.17
N CYS A 88 0.74 3.82 19.05
CA CYS A 88 -0.30 4.08 20.04
C CYS A 88 -0.79 2.78 20.69
N VAL A 89 -1.33 2.93 21.89
CA VAL A 89 -2.09 1.90 22.60
C VAL A 89 -3.53 2.35 22.75
N THR A 90 -4.44 1.40 22.91
CA THR A 90 -5.81 1.64 23.38
C THR A 90 -6.00 1.01 24.74
N LEU A 91 -6.89 1.58 25.53
CA LEU A 91 -7.18 1.16 26.89
C LEU A 91 -8.59 0.59 26.91
N TYR A 92 -8.72 -0.72 27.07
CA TYR A 92 -9.99 -1.43 27.00
C TYR A 92 -10.43 -1.93 28.37
N GLY A 93 -11.65 -1.61 28.78
CA GLY A 93 -12.19 -2.03 30.07
C GLY A 93 -13.69 -2.36 30.00
N GLY A 94 -14.09 -3.44 30.64
CA GLY A 94 -15.48 -3.88 30.72
C GLY A 94 -16.05 -4.37 29.37
N GLN A 95 -16.23 -3.57 28.40
CA GLN A 95 -16.67 -3.84 27.01
C GLN A 95 -16.45 -2.62 26.12
N ASN A 96 -15.80 -1.58 26.66
CA ASN A 96 -15.59 -0.33 25.98
C ASN A 96 -14.13 0.12 26.06
N PHE A 97 -13.75 0.99 25.12
CA PHE A 97 -12.47 1.66 25.13
C PHE A 97 -12.54 2.95 25.96
N MET A 98 -11.42 3.29 26.60
CA MET A 98 -11.22 4.61 27.15
C MET A 98 -11.10 5.61 26.00
N VAL A 99 -11.86 6.68 26.09
CA VAL A 99 -11.91 7.77 25.10
C VAL A 99 -11.48 9.07 25.74
N ALA A 100 -10.62 9.83 25.07
CA ALA A 100 -10.30 11.21 25.41
C ALA A 100 -11.32 12.13 24.73
N LYS A 101 -12.14 12.82 25.49
CA LYS A 101 -13.18 13.71 24.97
C LYS A 101 -12.67 15.13 24.79
N PRO A 102 -13.14 15.90 23.79
CA PRO A 102 -12.69 17.28 23.55
C PRO A 102 -12.81 18.22 24.76
N GLU A 103 -13.74 17.95 25.66
CA GLU A 103 -13.95 18.70 26.90
C GLU A 103 -12.95 18.38 28.01
N GLY A 104 -11.97 17.52 27.77
CA GLY A 104 -10.89 17.21 28.71
C GLY A 104 -11.16 16.02 29.64
N LEU A 105 -12.22 15.25 29.42
CA LEU A 105 -12.53 14.05 30.18
C LEU A 105 -11.98 12.79 29.55
N LEU A 106 -11.61 11.81 30.39
CA LEU A 106 -11.30 10.44 29.99
C LEU A 106 -12.39 9.51 30.55
N GLU A 107 -13.04 8.76 29.66
CA GLU A 107 -14.13 7.85 30.03
C GLU A 107 -14.01 6.51 29.33
N VAL A 108 -14.34 5.42 30.02
CA VAL A 108 -14.45 4.08 29.41
C VAL A 108 -15.86 3.93 28.84
N SER A 109 -16.12 4.46 27.66
CA SER A 109 -17.47 4.55 27.10
C SER A 109 -17.57 4.30 25.60
N SER A 110 -16.46 4.23 24.88
CA SER A 110 -16.49 4.03 23.43
C SER A 110 -16.55 2.54 23.03
N PRO A 111 -17.55 2.11 22.24
CA PRO A 111 -17.62 0.72 21.80
C PRO A 111 -16.61 0.37 20.70
N GLN A 112 -15.91 1.35 20.13
CA GLN A 112 -14.95 1.18 19.03
C GLN A 112 -13.72 2.05 19.26
N ALA A 113 -12.54 1.51 18.94
CA ALA A 113 -11.32 2.31 18.92
C ALA A 113 -11.24 3.09 17.59
N ARG A 114 -11.27 4.42 17.70
CA ARG A 114 -11.07 5.36 16.59
C ARG A 114 -9.87 6.26 16.91
N GLU A 115 -9.97 7.55 16.64
CA GLU A 115 -8.90 8.53 16.88
C GLU A 115 -8.72 8.84 18.37
N TRP A 116 -9.79 9.13 19.07
CA TRP A 116 -9.77 9.60 20.45
C TRP A 116 -9.49 8.51 21.50
N GLU A 117 -9.53 7.26 21.09
CA GLU A 117 -9.20 6.08 21.90
C GLU A 117 -7.71 5.70 21.81
N ASN A 118 -6.93 6.41 21.00
CA ASN A 118 -5.51 6.17 20.88
C ASN A 118 -4.72 7.03 21.87
N PHE A 119 -3.83 6.37 22.59
CA PHE A 119 -2.91 6.97 23.53
C PHE A 119 -1.47 6.67 23.11
N MET A 120 -0.64 7.70 23.03
CA MET A 120 0.77 7.55 22.72
C MET A 120 1.59 7.37 24.00
N PRO A 121 2.24 6.22 24.22
CA PRO A 121 3.16 6.03 25.34
C PRO A 121 4.43 6.85 25.11
N VAL A 122 4.79 7.68 26.08
CA VAL A 122 5.98 8.54 26.03
C VAL A 122 6.75 8.41 27.34
N PRO A 123 8.09 8.25 27.35
CA PRO A 123 8.87 8.31 28.57
C PRO A 123 8.58 9.59 29.35
N ALA A 124 8.30 9.49 30.65
CA ALA A 124 7.93 10.65 31.45
C ALA A 124 8.98 11.78 31.39
N ARG A 125 10.27 11.44 31.26
CA ARG A 125 11.35 12.41 31.06
C ARG A 125 11.24 13.21 29.76
N ASP A 126 10.66 12.64 28.71
CA ASP A 126 10.57 13.26 27.38
C ASP A 126 9.31 14.11 27.25
N VAL A 127 8.34 13.95 28.16
CA VAL A 127 7.14 14.79 28.25
C VAL A 127 7.48 16.28 28.39
N MET A 128 8.50 16.63 29.17
CA MET A 128 8.96 18.02 29.32
C MET A 128 9.58 18.57 28.02
N LEU A 129 10.28 17.74 27.26
CA LEU A 129 10.84 18.14 25.98
C LEU A 129 9.73 18.39 24.96
N LEU A 130 8.76 17.48 24.88
CA LEU A 130 7.56 17.63 24.04
C LEU A 130 6.78 18.91 24.40
N GLN A 131 6.66 19.21 25.68
CA GLN A 131 6.03 20.45 26.15
C GLN A 131 6.75 21.71 25.62
N ARG A 132 8.08 21.74 25.70
CA ARG A 132 8.87 22.88 25.18
C ARG A 132 8.71 23.04 23.67
N LEU A 133 8.91 21.95 22.92
CA LEU A 133 8.78 21.95 21.47
C LEU A 133 7.37 22.40 21.04
N THR A 134 6.34 21.91 21.72
CA THR A 134 4.96 22.30 21.46
C THR A 134 4.74 23.78 21.71
N LYS A 135 5.23 24.29 22.84
CA LYS A 135 5.08 25.71 23.23
C LYS A 135 5.80 26.64 22.26
N ASP A 136 7.04 26.31 21.89
CA ASP A 136 7.83 27.14 20.98
C ASP A 136 7.22 27.19 19.58
N TYR A 137 6.74 26.07 19.07
CA TYR A 137 6.05 26.00 17.78
C TYR A 137 4.76 26.81 17.76
N TRP A 138 3.91 26.68 18.78
CA TRP A 138 2.61 27.35 18.83
C TRP A 138 2.73 28.86 19.11
N SER A 139 3.77 29.28 19.80
CA SER A 139 4.07 30.69 19.98
C SER A 139 4.40 31.41 18.67
N VAL A 140 4.99 30.67 17.71
CA VAL A 140 5.34 31.20 16.37
C VAL A 140 4.14 31.16 15.41
N ASN A 141 3.25 30.18 15.50
CA ASN A 141 2.18 29.93 14.52
C ASN A 141 0.77 30.34 14.98
N GLY A 142 0.61 30.89 16.19
CA GLY A 142 -0.62 31.56 16.64
C GLY A 142 -1.85 30.68 16.89
N ALA A 143 -1.72 29.37 16.92
CA ALA A 143 -2.83 28.43 17.16
C ALA A 143 -2.72 27.74 18.52
N ALA A 144 -3.83 27.58 19.23
CA ALA A 144 -3.85 26.91 20.52
C ALA A 144 -3.64 25.40 20.37
N PRO A 145 -2.73 24.79 21.16
CA PRO A 145 -2.36 23.37 21.04
C PRO A 145 -3.51 22.38 21.27
N VAL A 146 -4.56 22.80 21.92
CA VAL A 146 -5.66 21.98 22.46
C VAL A 146 -6.60 21.36 21.40
N ARG A 147 -6.42 21.68 20.12
CA ARG A 147 -7.34 21.22 19.04
C ARG A 147 -6.70 20.49 17.88
N ALA A 148 -5.39 20.32 17.86
CA ALA A 148 -4.72 19.58 16.80
C ALA A 148 -4.61 18.10 17.20
N GLY A 149 -5.22 17.20 16.44
CA GLY A 149 -5.04 15.76 16.63
C GLY A 149 -3.61 15.30 16.29
N PHE A 150 -3.20 14.10 16.71
CA PHE A 150 -1.88 13.54 16.40
C PHE A 150 -1.52 13.61 14.92
N GLY A 151 -2.48 13.47 13.99
CA GLY A 151 -2.26 13.58 12.56
C GLY A 151 -1.78 14.98 12.17
N GLU A 152 -2.41 16.04 12.68
CA GLU A 152 -1.99 17.42 12.43
C GLU A 152 -0.70 17.77 13.20
N PHE A 153 -0.56 17.26 14.42
CA PHE A 153 0.65 17.39 15.22
C PHE A 153 1.82 16.73 14.49
N ARG A 154 1.66 15.52 13.98
CA ARG A 154 2.66 14.78 13.21
C ARG A 154 3.02 15.47 11.90
N LEU A 155 2.06 15.96 11.12
CA LEU A 155 2.31 16.64 9.84
C LEU A 155 3.07 17.96 10.01
N LYS A 156 2.86 18.66 11.11
CA LYS A 156 3.51 19.95 11.39
C LYS A 156 4.88 19.83 12.06
N PHE A 157 5.18 18.65 12.63
CA PHE A 157 6.44 18.36 13.32
C PHE A 157 7.27 17.24 12.66
N ASP A 158 6.97 16.88 11.41
CA ASP A 158 7.59 15.73 10.75
C ASP A 158 9.12 15.76 10.76
N GLU A 159 9.77 16.92 10.63
CA GLU A 159 11.23 17.04 10.69
C GLU A 159 11.81 16.85 12.12
N TYR A 160 11.10 17.29 13.16
CA TYR A 160 11.55 17.18 14.55
C TYR A 160 11.00 15.92 15.24
N PHE A 161 9.82 15.45 14.81
CA PHE A 161 9.14 14.33 15.43
C PHE A 161 9.66 12.98 14.93
N VAL A 162 10.13 12.89 13.69
CA VAL A 162 10.79 11.68 13.15
C VAL A 162 12.03 11.37 13.97
N ASP A 163 12.90 12.34 14.21
CA ASP A 163 14.08 12.15 15.06
C ASP A 163 13.75 11.79 16.51
N MET A 164 12.66 12.32 17.05
CA MET A 164 12.22 12.02 18.42
C MET A 164 11.49 10.68 18.52
N VAL A 165 10.61 10.36 17.59
CA VAL A 165 9.87 9.06 17.58
C VAL A 165 10.79 7.92 17.25
N ASP A 166 11.75 8.10 16.33
CA ASP A 166 12.76 7.09 15.98
C ASP A 166 13.80 6.89 17.11
N ASN A 167 14.03 7.90 17.93
CA ASN A 167 14.90 7.84 19.13
C ASN A 167 14.15 7.59 20.43
N LEU A 168 12.81 7.48 20.42
CA LEU A 168 12.07 7.07 21.61
C LEU A 168 12.49 5.67 22.04
N PRO A 169 12.80 5.45 23.32
CA PRO A 169 13.17 4.13 23.83
C PRO A 169 11.98 3.16 23.92
N ILE A 170 10.80 3.56 23.46
CA ILE A 170 9.59 2.76 23.40
C ILE A 170 9.36 2.34 21.97
N ARG A 171 9.34 1.03 21.74
CA ARG A 171 9.21 0.46 20.39
C ARG A 171 8.11 -0.60 20.37
N PHE A 172 7.35 -0.60 19.30
CA PHE A 172 6.29 -1.56 19.07
C PHE A 172 6.80 -2.68 18.16
N GLY A 173 6.57 -3.92 18.58
CA GLY A 173 6.74 -5.11 17.76
C GLY A 173 5.44 -5.91 17.75
N SER A 174 5.34 -6.92 16.91
CA SER A 174 4.26 -7.90 16.94
C SER A 174 4.81 -9.31 17.04
N ASN A 175 4.10 -10.17 17.75
CA ASN A 175 4.34 -11.60 17.78
C ASN A 175 2.98 -12.33 17.70
N PRO A 176 2.95 -13.69 17.54
CA PRO A 176 1.69 -14.43 17.49
C PRO A 176 0.79 -14.25 18.72
N GLY A 177 1.32 -13.77 19.84
CA GLY A 177 0.57 -13.51 21.09
C GLY A 177 0.05 -12.08 21.23
N GLY A 178 0.32 -11.19 20.25
CA GLY A 178 -0.13 -9.79 20.30
C GLY A 178 0.97 -8.79 19.95
N ILE A 179 0.76 -7.53 20.30
CA ILE A 179 1.72 -6.46 20.13
C ILE A 179 2.68 -6.44 21.32
N VAL A 180 3.96 -6.33 21.04
CA VAL A 180 5.03 -6.24 22.03
C VAL A 180 5.51 -4.80 22.10
N LEU A 181 5.41 -4.19 23.26
CA LEU A 181 5.94 -2.87 23.56
C LEU A 181 7.28 -3.04 24.31
N THR A 182 8.38 -2.71 23.65
CA THR A 182 9.69 -2.70 24.30
C THR A 182 9.96 -1.32 24.90
N THR A 183 10.32 -1.28 26.18
CA THR A 183 10.61 -0.06 26.93
C THR A 183 11.94 -0.19 27.63
N PRO A 184 12.56 0.91 28.12
CA PRO A 184 13.76 0.85 28.94
C PRO A 184 13.60 0.05 30.24
N GLN A 185 12.36 -0.13 30.71
CA GLN A 185 12.02 -0.87 31.92
C GLN A 185 11.70 -2.33 31.65
N GLY A 186 11.61 -2.75 30.40
CA GLY A 186 11.32 -4.13 30.01
C GLY A 186 10.40 -4.24 28.79
N VAL A 187 10.02 -5.47 28.50
CA VAL A 187 9.11 -5.82 27.43
C VAL A 187 7.70 -5.97 27.97
N LEU A 188 6.76 -5.20 27.39
CA LEU A 188 5.34 -5.26 27.69
C LEU A 188 4.64 -6.02 26.56
N GLN A 189 3.92 -7.08 26.88
CA GLN A 189 3.03 -7.69 25.91
C GLN A 189 1.67 -7.02 25.97
N VAL A 190 1.25 -6.43 24.86
CA VAL A 190 -0.06 -5.80 24.70
C VAL A 190 -0.98 -6.83 24.07
N GLN A 191 -2.05 -7.18 24.76
CA GLN A 191 -2.98 -8.20 24.31
C GLN A 191 -3.93 -7.66 23.23
N HIS A 192 -4.46 -8.53 22.40
CA HIS A 192 -5.66 -8.20 21.63
C HIS A 192 -6.86 -8.04 22.58
N VAL A 193 -7.78 -7.14 22.23
CA VAL A 193 -9.03 -6.98 22.97
C VAL A 193 -9.74 -8.34 23.01
N PRO A 194 -10.09 -8.87 24.20
CA PRO A 194 -10.79 -10.15 24.27
C PRO A 194 -12.08 -10.12 23.44
N GLY A 195 -12.19 -11.06 22.51
CA GLY A 195 -13.34 -11.13 21.59
C GLY A 195 -13.27 -10.13 20.41
N HIS A 196 -12.30 -9.23 20.37
CA HIS A 196 -12.07 -8.33 19.24
C HIS A 196 -10.89 -8.86 18.41
N VAL A 197 -11.19 -9.57 17.36
CA VAL A 197 -10.21 -9.84 16.29
C VAL A 197 -10.14 -8.58 15.45
N PRO A 198 -8.98 -7.90 15.31
CA PRO A 198 -8.88 -6.76 14.41
C PRO A 198 -9.42 -7.14 13.04
N PRO A 199 -10.26 -6.32 12.41
CA PRO A 199 -10.78 -6.66 11.10
C PRO A 199 -9.60 -6.79 10.13
N LYS A 200 -9.47 -7.96 9.51
CA LYS A 200 -8.47 -8.18 8.47
C LYS A 200 -8.69 -7.17 7.36
N GLN A 201 -7.61 -6.54 6.89
CA GLN A 201 -7.74 -5.49 5.90
C GLN A 201 -6.64 -5.53 4.84
N VAL A 202 -7.00 -5.09 3.65
CA VAL A 202 -6.05 -4.78 2.59
C VAL A 202 -6.11 -3.27 2.38
N TRP A 203 -5.07 -2.58 2.80
CA TRP A 203 -4.98 -1.13 2.74
C TRP A 203 -4.24 -0.69 1.48
N ILE A 204 -4.74 0.34 0.81
CA ILE A 204 -4.15 0.86 -0.43
C ILE A 204 -3.52 2.22 -0.16
N LYS A 205 -2.25 2.39 -0.55
CA LYS A 205 -1.67 3.72 -0.74
C LYS A 205 -2.06 4.20 -2.13
N PRO A 206 -2.93 5.18 -2.29
CA PRO A 206 -3.36 5.63 -3.61
C PRO A 206 -2.18 6.29 -4.34
N LEU A 207 -1.72 5.69 -5.42
CA LEU A 207 -0.59 6.16 -6.21
C LEU A 207 -1.00 6.43 -7.66
N GLY A 208 -0.52 7.54 -8.19
CA GLY A 208 -0.76 7.94 -9.58
C GLY A 208 -2.22 8.28 -9.88
N ASN A 209 -2.55 8.26 -11.17
CA ASN A 209 -3.88 8.60 -11.68
C ASN A 209 -4.89 7.44 -11.49
N ILE A 210 -6.16 7.71 -11.78
CA ILE A 210 -7.27 6.79 -11.51
C ILE A 210 -7.06 5.36 -12.08
N GLY A 211 -6.44 5.21 -13.25
CA GLY A 211 -6.10 3.89 -13.81
C GLY A 211 -5.21 3.08 -12.87
N ASN A 212 -4.16 3.71 -12.34
CA ASN A 212 -3.24 3.05 -11.41
C ASN A 212 -3.94 2.67 -10.10
N ARG A 213 -4.76 3.58 -9.54
CA ARG A 213 -5.52 3.35 -8.30
C ARG A 213 -6.55 2.23 -8.46
N ALA A 214 -7.17 2.14 -9.62
CA ALA A 214 -8.10 1.05 -9.92
C ALA A 214 -7.38 -0.31 -10.02
N LEU A 215 -6.18 -0.36 -10.61
CA LEU A 215 -5.38 -1.58 -10.66
C LEU A 215 -4.89 -2.01 -9.26
N GLN A 216 -4.49 -1.05 -8.40
CA GLN A 216 -4.20 -1.33 -6.99
C GLN A 216 -5.44 -1.90 -6.27
N TYR A 217 -6.61 -1.32 -6.55
CA TYR A 217 -7.88 -1.81 -5.99
C TYR A 217 -8.20 -3.24 -6.44
N LEU A 218 -7.98 -3.61 -7.70
CA LEU A 218 -8.19 -4.97 -8.19
C LEU A 218 -7.31 -5.98 -7.45
N THR A 219 -6.03 -5.65 -7.23
CA THR A 219 -5.12 -6.48 -6.42
C THR A 219 -5.64 -6.61 -4.98
N ALA A 220 -5.99 -5.50 -4.35
CA ALA A 220 -6.51 -5.49 -2.99
C ALA A 220 -7.82 -6.29 -2.85
N ALA A 221 -8.75 -6.11 -3.78
CA ALA A 221 -10.01 -6.85 -3.82
C ALA A 221 -9.79 -8.36 -4.01
N SER A 222 -8.80 -8.72 -4.83
CA SER A 222 -8.43 -10.12 -5.06
C SER A 222 -7.92 -10.80 -3.79
N ILE A 223 -7.08 -10.12 -2.99
CA ILE A 223 -6.61 -10.62 -1.69
C ILE A 223 -7.78 -10.68 -0.70
N ALA A 224 -8.54 -9.59 -0.56
CA ALA A 224 -9.63 -9.49 0.41
C ALA A 224 -10.73 -10.55 0.16
N ALA A 225 -11.08 -10.82 -1.09
CA ALA A 225 -12.09 -11.82 -1.45
C ALA A 225 -11.76 -13.25 -0.98
N ARG A 226 -10.49 -13.54 -0.70
CA ARG A 226 -10.00 -14.84 -0.23
C ARG A 226 -9.97 -14.97 1.30
N VAL A 227 -10.26 -13.88 2.02
CA VAL A 227 -10.17 -13.83 3.49
C VAL A 227 -11.52 -13.45 4.07
N PRO A 228 -12.23 -14.36 4.75
CA PRO A 228 -13.53 -14.07 5.34
C PRO A 228 -13.47 -12.84 6.26
N GLY A 229 -14.37 -11.89 6.05
CA GLY A 229 -14.48 -10.67 6.82
C GLY A 229 -13.38 -9.61 6.55
N ALA A 230 -12.47 -9.85 5.61
CA ALA A 230 -11.51 -8.84 5.22
C ALA A 230 -12.14 -7.74 4.37
N ALA A 231 -11.66 -6.52 4.55
CA ALA A 231 -12.12 -5.35 3.80
C ALA A 231 -10.97 -4.62 3.11
N VAL A 232 -11.23 -4.11 1.91
CA VAL A 232 -10.33 -3.14 1.26
C VAL A 232 -10.53 -1.78 1.93
N ARG A 233 -9.43 -1.08 2.23
CA ARG A 233 -9.42 0.21 2.92
C ARG A 233 -8.64 1.26 2.15
N ASN A 234 -8.95 2.52 2.43
CA ASN A 234 -8.34 3.70 1.81
C ASN A 234 -8.55 3.73 0.29
N ILE A 235 -9.79 3.59 -0.13
CA ILE A 235 -10.21 3.56 -1.54
C ILE A 235 -10.34 4.98 -2.06
N HIS A 236 -9.79 5.26 -3.25
CA HIS A 236 -9.84 6.55 -3.94
C HIS A 236 -10.15 6.33 -5.42
N LEU A 237 -11.42 6.05 -5.72
CA LEU A 237 -11.94 5.73 -7.05
C LEU A 237 -13.09 6.67 -7.39
N GLU A 238 -12.75 7.94 -7.59
CA GLU A 238 -13.69 9.06 -7.72
C GLU A 238 -14.67 8.87 -8.88
N ILE A 239 -14.18 8.35 -10.02
CA ILE A 239 -15.06 8.16 -11.20
C ILE A 239 -16.17 7.14 -10.98
N TRP A 240 -16.05 6.29 -9.94
CA TRP A 240 -17.10 5.35 -9.52
C TRP A 240 -17.75 5.74 -8.18
N GLY A 241 -17.48 6.94 -7.66
CA GLY A 241 -18.03 7.43 -6.38
C GLY A 241 -17.55 6.67 -5.16
N ARG A 242 -16.46 5.95 -5.25
CA ARG A 242 -15.90 5.16 -4.16
C ARG A 242 -14.68 5.86 -3.56
N VAL A 243 -14.95 6.74 -2.61
CA VAL A 243 -13.91 7.46 -1.87
C VAL A 243 -14.11 7.18 -0.39
N GLU A 244 -13.27 6.32 0.16
CA GLU A 244 -13.33 5.81 1.53
C GLU A 244 -11.95 5.96 2.17
N PRO A 245 -11.54 7.18 2.59
CA PRO A 245 -10.25 7.40 3.23
C PRO A 245 -10.13 6.59 4.51
N ALA A 246 -8.97 6.01 4.74
CA ALA A 246 -8.70 5.27 5.97
C ALA A 246 -7.24 5.46 6.40
N PRO A 247 -6.96 5.57 7.71
CA PRO A 247 -5.60 5.68 8.20
C PRO A 247 -4.78 4.44 7.83
N ARG A 248 -3.49 4.62 7.61
CA ARG A 248 -2.58 3.51 7.36
C ARG A 248 -2.43 2.67 8.63
N PRO A 249 -2.50 1.34 8.54
CA PRO A 249 -2.16 0.46 9.66
C PRO A 249 -0.70 0.65 10.11
N GLY A 250 -0.46 0.48 11.40
CA GLY A 250 0.90 0.57 11.94
C GLY A 250 1.86 -0.44 11.31
N ALA A 251 3.13 -0.09 11.22
CA ALA A 251 4.16 -0.95 10.63
C ALA A 251 4.28 -2.32 11.34
N ALA A 252 4.01 -2.36 12.64
CA ALA A 252 4.00 -3.59 13.44
C ALA A 252 2.79 -4.52 13.17
N GLN A 253 1.80 -4.06 12.40
CA GLN A 253 0.55 -4.80 12.12
C GLN A 253 0.40 -5.12 10.62
N CYS A 254 1.18 -4.46 9.79
CA CYS A 254 1.01 -4.44 8.35
C CYS A 254 2.23 -5.03 7.64
N ALA A 255 2.00 -5.91 6.67
CA ALA A 255 3.01 -6.24 5.68
C ALA A 255 2.89 -5.28 4.49
N SER A 256 3.94 -4.47 4.28
CA SER A 256 4.08 -3.62 3.11
C SER A 256 4.51 -4.45 1.91
N THR A 257 3.86 -4.24 0.76
CA THR A 257 4.23 -4.93 -0.49
C THR A 257 5.19 -4.11 -1.36
N GLY A 258 5.77 -3.05 -0.84
CA GLY A 258 6.54 -1.95 -1.46
C GLY A 258 7.54 -2.25 -2.58
N VAL A 259 7.37 -3.35 -3.29
CA VAL A 259 8.22 -3.78 -4.40
C VAL A 259 7.43 -3.90 -5.70
N GLU A 260 8.01 -3.51 -6.81
CA GLU A 260 7.52 -3.78 -8.17
C GLU A 260 7.69 -5.27 -8.50
N SER A 261 6.93 -6.14 -7.85
CA SER A 261 7.07 -7.57 -8.04
C SER A 261 5.73 -8.26 -8.25
N HIS A 262 5.80 -9.43 -8.81
CA HIS A 262 4.69 -10.34 -8.87
C HIS A 262 4.37 -10.82 -7.45
N LEU A 263 3.18 -10.48 -6.93
CA LEU A 263 2.74 -10.84 -5.59
C LEU A 263 2.13 -12.23 -5.55
N ASP A 264 2.38 -12.96 -4.49
CA ASP A 264 1.66 -14.19 -4.17
C ASP A 264 0.33 -13.87 -3.48
N VAL A 265 -0.69 -13.53 -4.26
CA VAL A 265 -2.03 -13.15 -3.79
C VAL A 265 -2.63 -14.22 -2.87
N GLU A 266 -2.48 -15.51 -3.22
CA GLU A 266 -2.97 -16.63 -2.41
C GLU A 266 -2.20 -16.73 -1.08
N GLY A 267 -0.87 -16.63 -1.14
CA GLY A 267 -0.03 -16.67 0.06
C GLY A 267 -0.26 -15.48 0.98
N LEU A 268 -0.44 -14.26 0.44
CA LEU A 268 -0.79 -13.08 1.22
C LEU A 268 -2.15 -13.22 1.90
N ALA A 269 -3.14 -13.75 1.18
CA ALA A 269 -4.44 -14.05 1.75
C ALA A 269 -4.36 -15.11 2.85
N ASP A 270 -3.51 -16.13 2.68
CA ASP A 270 -3.26 -17.15 3.70
C ASP A 270 -2.61 -16.56 4.96
N CYS A 271 -1.60 -15.70 4.79
CA CYS A 271 -0.97 -14.99 5.92
C CYS A 271 -1.97 -14.13 6.70
N LEU A 272 -2.84 -13.38 6.00
CA LEU A 272 -3.93 -12.63 6.64
C LEU A 272 -4.89 -13.56 7.39
N ARG A 273 -5.30 -14.66 6.77
CA ARG A 273 -6.25 -15.63 7.37
C ARG A 273 -5.70 -16.23 8.64
N ARG A 274 -4.44 -16.64 8.65
CA ARG A 274 -3.76 -17.24 9.81
C ARG A 274 -3.37 -16.23 10.90
N GLY A 275 -3.45 -14.92 10.61
CA GLY A 275 -3.10 -13.87 11.57
C GLY A 275 -1.60 -13.61 11.71
N GLU A 276 -0.79 -13.97 10.70
CA GLU A 276 0.63 -13.55 10.64
C GLU A 276 0.76 -12.02 10.57
N VAL A 277 -0.25 -11.38 9.99
CA VAL A 277 -0.44 -9.93 9.95
C VAL A 277 -1.92 -9.58 10.05
N ASP A 278 -2.23 -8.37 10.50
CA ASP A 278 -3.61 -7.85 10.53
C ASP A 278 -3.97 -7.11 9.24
N ALA A 279 -2.96 -6.61 8.52
CA ALA A 279 -3.15 -5.91 7.27
C ALA A 279 -2.06 -6.26 6.23
N VAL A 280 -2.46 -6.23 4.96
CA VAL A 280 -1.55 -6.13 3.82
C VAL A 280 -1.67 -4.73 3.23
N CYS A 281 -0.56 -4.02 3.09
CA CYS A 281 -0.53 -2.68 2.51
C CYS A 281 -0.03 -2.74 1.07
N ILE A 282 -0.91 -2.41 0.13
CA ILE A 282 -0.57 -2.19 -1.27
C ILE A 282 -0.05 -0.75 -1.40
N ASP A 283 1.24 -0.56 -1.24
CA ASP A 283 1.89 0.75 -1.18
C ASP A 283 2.86 1.02 -2.34
N TRP A 284 2.78 0.22 -3.41
CA TRP A 284 3.47 0.38 -4.67
C TRP A 284 2.56 0.06 -5.86
N TYR A 285 3.15 -0.22 -7.02
CA TYR A 285 2.46 -0.54 -8.28
C TYR A 285 2.49 -2.05 -8.57
N PRO A 286 1.63 -2.88 -7.95
CA PRO A 286 1.62 -4.34 -8.16
C PRO A 286 0.86 -4.68 -9.46
N PHE A 287 1.37 -4.21 -10.60
CA PHE A 287 0.68 -4.27 -11.87
C PHE A 287 1.00 -5.56 -12.63
N HIS A 288 0.38 -6.64 -12.19
CA HIS A 288 0.51 -7.95 -12.82
C HIS A 288 -0.88 -8.60 -12.96
N LEU A 289 -1.18 -9.13 -14.13
CA LEU A 289 -2.51 -9.71 -14.43
C LEU A 289 -2.93 -10.82 -13.47
N ASP A 290 -1.99 -11.63 -12.99
CA ASP A 290 -2.27 -12.71 -12.04
C ASP A 290 -2.77 -12.20 -10.68
N HIS A 291 -2.59 -10.90 -10.40
CA HIS A 291 -3.10 -10.29 -9.18
C HIS A 291 -4.60 -10.04 -9.24
N TYR A 292 -5.16 -9.89 -10.44
CA TYR A 292 -6.54 -9.45 -10.61
C TYR A 292 -7.51 -10.64 -10.57
N PRO A 293 -8.76 -10.41 -10.16
CA PRO A 293 -9.83 -11.38 -10.38
C PRO A 293 -10.04 -11.64 -11.88
N SER A 294 -10.90 -12.61 -12.21
CA SER A 294 -11.30 -12.81 -13.60
C SER A 294 -11.83 -11.51 -14.21
N ARG A 295 -11.68 -11.35 -15.52
CA ARG A 295 -12.17 -10.17 -16.25
C ARG A 295 -13.65 -9.89 -15.98
N GLU A 296 -14.47 -10.94 -15.88
CA GLU A 296 -15.88 -10.83 -15.52
C GLU A 296 -16.08 -10.23 -14.12
N THR A 297 -15.34 -10.74 -13.13
CA THR A 297 -15.36 -10.19 -11.76
C THR A 297 -14.88 -8.73 -11.75
N CYS A 298 -13.81 -8.41 -12.51
CA CYS A 298 -13.35 -7.04 -12.65
C CYS A 298 -14.45 -6.11 -13.20
N ARG A 299 -15.18 -6.55 -14.21
CA ARG A 299 -16.33 -5.79 -14.76
C ARG A 299 -17.43 -5.56 -13.73
N ALA A 300 -17.75 -6.58 -12.93
CA ALA A 300 -18.75 -6.46 -11.86
C ALA A 300 -18.32 -5.49 -10.74
N LEU A 301 -17.03 -5.38 -10.46
CA LEU A 301 -16.49 -4.46 -9.47
C LEU A 301 -16.54 -2.98 -9.92
N PHE A 302 -16.61 -2.72 -11.22
CA PHE A 302 -16.61 -1.39 -11.80
C PHE A 302 -17.86 -1.16 -12.65
N PRO A 303 -18.97 -0.68 -12.04
CA PRO A 303 -20.15 -0.26 -12.80
C PRO A 303 -19.82 0.92 -13.73
N PRO A 304 -20.73 1.38 -14.58
CA PRO A 304 -20.51 2.59 -15.35
C PRO A 304 -20.10 3.77 -14.48
N ALA A 305 -19.17 4.59 -14.96
CA ALA A 305 -18.73 5.80 -14.27
C ALA A 305 -19.92 6.71 -13.92
N ILE A 306 -19.81 7.45 -12.82
CA ILE A 306 -20.91 8.26 -12.29
C ILE A 306 -21.45 9.21 -13.36
N GLY A 307 -22.79 9.17 -13.54
CA GLY A 307 -23.52 10.01 -14.48
C GLY A 307 -23.23 9.71 -15.95
N LYS A 308 -22.59 8.56 -16.26
CA LYS A 308 -22.18 8.20 -17.63
C LYS A 308 -22.78 6.87 -18.11
N ALA A 309 -23.89 6.43 -17.53
CA ALA A 309 -24.56 5.18 -17.91
C ALA A 309 -25.02 5.17 -19.39
N ASP A 310 -25.33 6.32 -19.95
CA ASP A 310 -25.86 6.48 -21.32
C ASP A 310 -24.78 6.90 -22.36
N VAL A 311 -23.52 7.01 -21.96
CA VAL A 311 -22.42 7.35 -22.90
C VAL A 311 -22.32 6.26 -23.95
N GLN A 312 -22.24 6.64 -25.21
CA GLN A 312 -22.05 5.74 -26.34
C GLN A 312 -20.59 5.64 -26.74
N GLY A 313 -20.12 4.45 -27.04
CA GLY A 313 -18.84 4.22 -27.69
C GLY A 313 -18.95 4.34 -29.21
N PHE A 314 -17.81 4.24 -29.88
CA PHE A 314 -17.74 4.20 -31.36
C PHE A 314 -18.05 2.81 -31.89
N GLY A 315 -18.62 2.77 -33.09
CA GLY A 315 -19.19 1.57 -33.70
C GLY A 315 -18.18 0.65 -34.42
N ARG A 316 -18.72 -0.34 -35.16
CA ARG A 316 -17.92 -1.41 -35.78
C ARG A 316 -17.07 -0.96 -36.97
N HIS A 317 -17.41 0.17 -37.60
CA HIS A 317 -16.68 0.71 -38.75
C HIS A 317 -15.56 1.66 -38.37
N GLU A 318 -15.42 1.95 -37.09
CA GLU A 318 -14.48 2.93 -36.55
C GLU A 318 -13.40 2.24 -35.71
N LEU A 319 -12.16 2.70 -35.84
CA LEU A 319 -11.06 2.36 -34.95
C LEU A 319 -10.76 3.58 -34.06
N VAL A 320 -11.11 3.49 -32.79
CA VAL A 320 -10.84 4.54 -31.82
C VAL A 320 -9.41 4.45 -31.33
N CYS A 321 -8.61 5.42 -31.74
CA CYS A 321 -7.22 5.56 -31.31
C CYS A 321 -7.17 6.49 -30.09
N SER A 322 -6.94 5.90 -28.92
CA SER A 322 -6.83 6.68 -27.70
C SER A 322 -5.55 7.52 -27.72
N ILE A 323 -5.69 8.83 -27.58
CA ILE A 323 -4.58 9.79 -27.58
C ILE A 323 -4.29 10.24 -26.16
N ARG A 324 -3.03 10.11 -25.78
CA ARG A 324 -2.49 10.70 -24.58
C ARG A 324 -1.40 11.68 -24.98
N GLY A 325 -1.66 12.94 -24.76
CA GLY A 325 -0.79 14.09 -25.04
C GLY A 325 -0.39 14.78 -23.74
N ALA A 326 -0.66 16.08 -23.66
CA ALA A 326 -0.50 16.90 -22.45
C ALA A 326 0.80 16.58 -21.67
N GLU A 327 0.68 16.02 -20.48
CA GLU A 327 1.81 15.76 -19.60
C GLU A 327 2.85 14.79 -20.16
N ILE A 328 2.47 13.82 -20.99
CA ILE A 328 3.45 12.85 -21.52
C ILE A 328 4.36 13.45 -22.60
N LEU A 329 3.92 14.50 -23.29
CA LEU A 329 4.77 15.22 -24.23
C LEU A 329 5.95 15.93 -23.54
N ARG A 330 5.84 16.18 -22.23
CA ARG A 330 6.94 16.74 -21.42
C ARG A 330 7.97 15.70 -20.98
N ALA A 331 7.78 14.43 -21.35
CA ALA A 331 8.68 13.31 -21.05
C ALA A 331 9.03 13.16 -19.55
N HIS A 332 8.10 13.50 -18.63
CA HIS A 332 8.30 13.35 -17.19
C HIS A 332 8.59 11.91 -16.77
N HIS A 333 8.14 10.94 -17.54
CA HIS A 333 8.45 9.54 -17.34
C HIS A 333 8.99 8.92 -18.62
N PRO A 334 10.15 8.24 -18.59
CA PRO A 334 10.84 7.78 -19.79
C PRO A 334 10.06 6.71 -20.59
N ASP A 335 9.11 6.03 -20.00
CA ASP A 335 8.40 4.91 -20.61
C ASP A 335 6.97 5.24 -21.06
N TYR A 336 6.60 6.53 -21.00
CA TYR A 336 5.35 7.05 -21.56
C TYR A 336 5.65 7.98 -22.71
N PHE A 337 5.30 7.58 -23.90
CA PHE A 337 5.50 8.37 -25.11
C PHE A 337 4.30 8.24 -26.05
N PRO A 338 4.03 9.26 -26.89
CA PRO A 338 2.97 9.23 -27.88
C PRO A 338 3.36 8.30 -29.04
N LEU A 339 2.36 7.64 -29.63
CA LEU A 339 2.56 6.73 -30.75
C LEU A 339 2.59 7.50 -32.08
N PRO A 340 3.49 7.16 -33.03
CA PRO A 340 3.68 7.92 -34.25
C PRO A 340 2.51 7.78 -35.23
N PRO A 341 2.31 8.73 -36.16
CA PRO A 341 1.33 8.60 -37.24
C PRO A 341 1.47 7.30 -38.04
N GLY A 342 2.71 6.85 -38.30
CA GLY A 342 2.96 5.61 -39.01
C GLY A 342 2.44 4.35 -38.30
N TYR A 343 2.35 4.35 -36.98
CA TYR A 343 1.70 3.30 -36.21
C TYR A 343 0.20 3.20 -36.54
N TYR A 344 -0.50 4.31 -36.50
CA TYR A 344 -1.93 4.36 -36.81
C TYR A 344 -2.23 4.08 -38.28
N ALA A 345 -1.36 4.53 -39.19
CA ALA A 345 -1.50 4.24 -40.62
C ALA A 345 -1.41 2.73 -40.91
N LYS A 346 -0.48 2.01 -40.24
CA LYS A 346 -0.40 0.55 -40.33
C LYS A 346 -1.68 -0.12 -39.84
N LEU A 347 -2.22 0.32 -38.69
CA LEU A 347 -3.48 -0.21 -38.16
C LEU A 347 -4.65 0.08 -39.09
N GLN A 348 -4.72 1.25 -39.68
CA GLN A 348 -5.77 1.59 -40.65
C GLN A 348 -5.70 0.68 -41.89
N GLN A 349 -4.50 0.49 -42.41
CA GLN A 349 -4.27 -0.41 -43.57
C GLN A 349 -4.64 -1.87 -43.25
N GLU A 350 -4.30 -2.35 -42.04
CA GLU A 350 -4.61 -3.72 -41.59
C GLU A 350 -6.12 -3.93 -41.40
N THR A 351 -6.78 -2.94 -40.82
CA THR A 351 -8.18 -3.08 -40.40
C THR A 351 -9.19 -2.65 -41.47
N GLY A 352 -8.83 -1.68 -42.30
CA GLY A 352 -9.74 -1.01 -43.23
C GLY A 352 -10.76 -0.11 -42.52
N LEU A 353 -10.59 0.17 -41.21
CA LEU A 353 -11.54 0.95 -40.42
C LEU A 353 -11.27 2.46 -40.53
N ASP A 354 -12.30 3.25 -40.31
CA ASP A 354 -12.18 4.70 -40.20
C ASP A 354 -11.51 5.09 -38.88
N ILE A 355 -10.44 5.86 -38.96
CA ILE A 355 -9.72 6.32 -37.76
C ILE A 355 -10.49 7.42 -37.05
N VAL A 356 -10.65 7.26 -35.75
CA VAL A 356 -11.10 8.30 -34.82
C VAL A 356 -10.01 8.50 -33.76
N PHE A 357 -9.38 9.65 -33.74
CA PHE A 357 -8.49 10.03 -32.65
C PHE A 357 -9.33 10.60 -31.51
N TYR A 358 -9.17 10.03 -30.32
CA TYR A 358 -9.98 10.38 -29.14
C TYR A 358 -9.12 10.63 -27.91
N GLY A 359 -9.38 11.70 -27.17
CA GLY A 359 -8.75 12.01 -25.89
C GLY A 359 -7.99 13.33 -25.82
N GLN A 360 -6.73 13.33 -25.36
CA GLN A 360 -5.93 14.55 -25.17
C GLN A 360 -5.38 15.08 -26.50
N ILE A 361 -6.21 15.82 -27.21
CA ILE A 361 -5.90 16.39 -28.53
C ILE A 361 -5.96 17.91 -28.39
N GLU A 362 -4.80 18.54 -28.33
CA GLU A 362 -4.62 19.98 -28.12
C GLU A 362 -3.99 20.67 -29.35
N ASP A 363 -3.61 21.91 -29.20
CA ASP A 363 -2.81 22.64 -30.20
C ASP A 363 -1.31 22.47 -29.85
N ASP A 364 -0.80 21.27 -30.07
CA ASP A 364 0.57 20.87 -29.81
C ASP A 364 1.21 20.27 -31.09
N PRO A 365 2.55 20.21 -31.18
CA PRO A 365 3.25 19.71 -32.37
C PRO A 365 2.86 18.28 -32.76
N TYR A 366 2.58 17.40 -31.81
CA TYR A 366 2.18 16.03 -32.06
C TYR A 366 0.77 15.95 -32.66
N SER A 367 -0.19 16.64 -32.07
CA SER A 367 -1.58 16.70 -32.56
C SER A 367 -1.67 17.34 -33.94
N GLN A 368 -0.85 18.36 -34.24
CA GLN A 368 -0.77 18.98 -35.56
C GLN A 368 -0.29 18.01 -36.64
N VAL A 369 0.75 17.20 -36.34
CA VAL A 369 1.27 16.19 -37.25
C VAL A 369 0.27 15.05 -37.48
N LEU A 370 -0.46 14.62 -36.45
CA LEU A 370 -1.56 13.66 -36.61
C LEU A 370 -2.64 14.19 -37.56
N ARG A 371 -3.06 15.46 -37.40
CA ARG A 371 -4.06 16.11 -38.28
C ARG A 371 -3.57 16.18 -39.72
N ALA A 372 -2.31 16.52 -39.92
CA ALA A 372 -1.72 16.57 -41.26
C ALA A 372 -1.62 15.17 -41.91
N ALA A 373 -1.27 14.12 -41.12
CA ALA A 373 -1.16 12.75 -41.62
C ALA A 373 -2.52 12.11 -41.91
N PHE A 374 -3.58 12.51 -41.20
CA PHE A 374 -4.92 11.92 -41.31
C PHE A 374 -6.00 12.99 -41.58
N PRO A 375 -5.97 13.65 -42.73
CA PRO A 375 -6.91 14.76 -43.03
C PRO A 375 -8.39 14.32 -43.11
N LYS A 376 -8.64 13.01 -43.27
CA LYS A 376 -10.00 12.44 -43.30
C LYS A 376 -10.45 11.86 -41.97
N ALA A 377 -9.56 11.74 -40.98
CA ALA A 377 -9.90 11.18 -39.68
C ALA A 377 -10.71 12.18 -38.84
N ARG A 378 -11.49 11.62 -37.94
CA ARG A 378 -12.18 12.43 -36.93
C ARG A 378 -11.25 12.64 -35.73
N PHE A 379 -11.20 13.90 -35.25
CA PHE A 379 -10.45 14.27 -34.05
C PHE A 379 -11.45 14.72 -33.00
N VAL A 380 -11.61 13.95 -31.97
CA VAL A 380 -12.60 14.15 -30.92
C VAL A 380 -11.87 14.37 -29.59
N PRO A 381 -11.74 15.63 -29.13
CA PRO A 381 -11.17 15.91 -27.83
C PRO A 381 -11.96 15.24 -26.71
N GLY A 382 -11.27 14.81 -25.67
CA GLY A 382 -11.91 14.32 -24.45
C GLY A 382 -12.75 15.40 -23.77
N ILE A 383 -13.75 14.99 -23.01
CA ILE A 383 -14.67 15.90 -22.31
C ILE A 383 -14.32 15.96 -20.82
N ASP A 384 -14.36 14.81 -20.17
CA ASP A 384 -13.97 14.62 -18.77
C ASP A 384 -13.56 13.16 -18.55
N GLN A 385 -12.87 12.90 -17.45
CA GLN A 385 -12.32 11.59 -17.14
C GLN A 385 -13.39 10.48 -17.09
N ASN A 386 -14.58 10.78 -16.58
CA ASN A 386 -15.67 9.81 -16.48
C ASN A 386 -16.24 9.48 -17.86
N HIS A 387 -16.45 10.50 -18.69
CA HIS A 387 -16.96 10.36 -20.05
C HIS A 387 -15.95 9.61 -20.92
N ASP A 388 -14.69 10.01 -20.87
CA ASP A 388 -13.63 9.46 -21.70
C ASP A 388 -13.39 7.98 -21.39
N PHE A 389 -13.48 7.61 -20.10
CA PHE A 389 -13.40 6.22 -19.68
C PHE A 389 -14.51 5.37 -20.31
N GLU A 390 -15.77 5.83 -20.26
CA GLU A 390 -16.91 5.10 -20.79
C GLU A 390 -16.93 5.05 -22.32
N VAL A 391 -16.50 6.11 -23.01
CA VAL A 391 -16.32 6.08 -24.47
C VAL A 391 -15.36 4.96 -24.88
N LEU A 392 -14.17 4.91 -24.28
CA LEU A 392 -13.18 3.86 -24.56
C LEU A 392 -13.70 2.48 -24.18
N ARG A 393 -14.37 2.37 -23.01
CA ARG A 393 -14.90 1.11 -22.50
C ARG A 393 -15.95 0.51 -23.41
N ARG A 394 -16.76 1.34 -24.10
CA ARG A 394 -17.89 0.93 -24.92
C ARG A 394 -17.63 0.93 -26.42
N SER A 395 -16.46 1.33 -26.83
CA SER A 395 -16.06 1.30 -28.22
C SER A 395 -15.76 -0.12 -28.70
N VAL A 396 -16.16 -0.42 -29.95
CA VAL A 396 -16.09 -1.79 -30.51
C VAL A 396 -14.66 -2.15 -30.93
N ASN A 397 -13.92 -1.20 -31.51
CA ASN A 397 -12.53 -1.41 -31.88
C ASN A 397 -11.68 -0.27 -31.28
N VAL A 398 -10.64 -0.61 -30.53
CA VAL A 398 -9.83 0.35 -29.78
C VAL A 398 -8.35 0.11 -30.05
N ALA A 399 -7.62 1.15 -30.39
CA ALA A 399 -6.16 1.18 -30.39
C ALA A 399 -5.69 1.99 -29.16
N LEU A 400 -4.99 1.33 -28.25
CA LEU A 400 -4.58 1.90 -26.98
C LEU A 400 -3.36 2.80 -27.11
N SER A 401 -3.35 3.91 -26.40
CA SER A 401 -2.12 4.63 -26.03
C SER A 401 -1.36 3.85 -24.93
N ILE A 402 -0.12 4.23 -24.64
CA ILE A 402 0.63 3.71 -23.48
C ILE A 402 0.06 4.37 -22.21
N SER A 403 -1.01 3.80 -21.68
CA SER A 403 -1.80 4.35 -20.59
C SER A 403 -2.56 3.27 -19.82
N THR A 404 -2.37 3.22 -18.49
CA THR A 404 -3.15 2.35 -17.60
C THR A 404 -4.64 2.69 -17.62
N PHE A 405 -5.00 3.95 -17.86
CA PHE A 405 -6.39 4.39 -17.99
C PHE A 405 -7.06 3.77 -19.23
N ALA A 406 -6.44 3.90 -20.40
CA ALA A 406 -6.96 3.33 -21.64
C ALA A 406 -6.95 1.79 -21.60
N TRP A 407 -5.90 1.21 -21.03
CA TRP A 407 -5.80 -0.23 -20.81
C TRP A 407 -6.94 -0.75 -19.95
N LEU A 408 -7.19 -0.10 -18.80
CA LEU A 408 -8.27 -0.50 -17.89
C LEU A 408 -9.66 -0.35 -18.53
N ALA A 409 -9.90 0.74 -19.26
CA ALA A 409 -11.16 0.94 -19.96
C ALA A 409 -11.42 -0.20 -20.97
N ALA A 410 -10.43 -0.58 -21.77
CA ALA A 410 -10.51 -1.70 -22.70
C ALA A 410 -10.64 -3.06 -21.97
N TRP A 411 -9.92 -3.25 -20.86
CA TRP A 411 -10.00 -4.48 -20.04
C TRP A 411 -11.40 -4.69 -19.48
N LEU A 412 -12.04 -3.62 -18.99
CA LEU A 412 -13.40 -3.66 -18.48
C LEU A 412 -14.47 -3.61 -19.60
N GLY A 413 -14.07 -3.27 -20.82
CA GLY A 413 -14.94 -3.12 -21.96
C GLY A 413 -15.27 -4.43 -22.68
N GLU A 414 -16.14 -4.33 -23.69
CA GLU A 414 -16.58 -5.45 -24.54
C GLU A 414 -16.09 -5.30 -25.99
N ALA A 415 -14.98 -4.58 -26.18
CA ALA A 415 -14.42 -4.37 -27.50
C ALA A 415 -14.12 -5.71 -28.20
N GLU A 416 -14.45 -5.78 -29.50
CA GLU A 416 -14.18 -6.94 -30.36
C GLU A 416 -12.69 -7.00 -30.76
N ARG A 417 -12.04 -5.82 -30.86
CA ARG A 417 -10.62 -5.70 -31.18
C ARG A 417 -9.95 -4.64 -30.33
N ILE A 418 -8.87 -5.02 -29.68
CA ILE A 418 -8.06 -4.13 -28.83
C ILE A 418 -6.62 -4.22 -29.29
N TYR A 419 -6.10 -3.17 -29.90
CA TYR A 419 -4.71 -3.09 -30.32
C TYR A 419 -3.85 -2.52 -29.19
N LEU A 420 -3.02 -3.37 -28.60
CA LEU A 420 -2.16 -3.04 -27.47
C LEU A 420 -0.71 -2.85 -27.95
N PRO A 421 -0.12 -1.65 -27.78
CA PRO A 421 1.29 -1.41 -28.08
C PRO A 421 2.17 -2.06 -26.99
N VAL A 422 3.00 -3.02 -27.38
CA VAL A 422 3.97 -3.66 -26.49
C VAL A 422 5.25 -2.84 -26.49
N GLY A 423 5.23 -1.73 -25.75
CA GLY A 423 6.31 -0.75 -25.64
C GLY A 423 6.19 0.07 -24.37
N GLY A 424 7.25 0.76 -23.97
CA GLY A 424 7.30 1.54 -22.75
C GLY A 424 6.89 0.72 -21.54
N MET A 425 5.93 1.22 -20.74
CA MET A 425 5.44 0.52 -19.54
C MET A 425 4.77 -0.85 -19.85
N PHE A 426 4.30 -1.07 -21.06
CA PHE A 426 3.70 -2.36 -21.45
C PHE A 426 4.73 -3.36 -21.99
N ASN A 427 6.00 -2.97 -22.10
CA ASN A 427 7.05 -3.89 -22.53
C ASN A 427 7.62 -4.65 -21.32
N PRO A 428 7.41 -5.96 -21.22
CA PRO A 428 7.82 -6.75 -20.06
C PRO A 428 9.35 -6.86 -19.90
N VAL A 429 10.12 -6.56 -20.93
CA VAL A 429 11.59 -6.50 -20.86
C VAL A 429 12.04 -5.18 -20.23
N GLN A 430 11.38 -4.07 -20.57
CA GLN A 430 11.68 -2.76 -19.99
C GLN A 430 11.19 -2.64 -18.54
N HIS A 431 10.09 -3.33 -18.20
CA HIS A 431 9.49 -3.35 -16.87
C HIS A 431 9.38 -4.76 -16.30
N PRO A 432 10.48 -5.28 -15.72
CA PRO A 432 10.53 -6.65 -15.22
C PRO A 432 9.49 -6.98 -14.12
N GLY A 433 9.02 -6.03 -13.34
CA GLY A 433 8.02 -6.23 -12.28
C GLY A 433 6.56 -6.22 -12.74
N GLN A 434 6.27 -5.83 -13.98
CA GLN A 434 4.90 -5.56 -14.44
C GLN A 434 4.51 -6.43 -15.63
N LEU A 435 3.26 -6.89 -15.68
CA LEU A 435 2.70 -7.64 -16.80
C LEU A 435 1.24 -7.25 -17.06
N TYR A 436 1.02 -6.58 -18.20
CA TYR A 436 -0.29 -6.09 -18.64
C TYR A 436 -0.82 -6.79 -19.89
N LEU A 437 -0.22 -7.91 -20.28
CA LEU A 437 -0.50 -8.56 -21.56
C LEU A 437 -1.50 -9.72 -21.37
N PRO A 438 -2.82 -9.52 -21.63
CA PRO A 438 -3.84 -10.56 -21.44
C PRO A 438 -3.81 -11.57 -22.59
N LEU A 439 -2.81 -12.46 -22.58
CA LEU A 439 -2.51 -13.39 -23.67
C LEU A 439 -3.63 -14.39 -23.97
N ASN A 440 -4.53 -14.63 -23.01
CA ASN A 440 -5.65 -15.56 -23.16
C ASN A 440 -6.95 -14.87 -23.63
N GLU A 441 -6.92 -13.55 -23.84
CA GLU A 441 -8.07 -12.76 -24.25
C GLU A 441 -8.09 -12.58 -25.76
N PRO A 442 -9.02 -13.21 -26.50
CA PRO A 442 -8.99 -13.25 -27.96
C PRO A 442 -9.25 -11.89 -28.63
N ALA A 443 -9.76 -10.91 -27.90
CA ALA A 443 -9.95 -9.54 -28.40
C ALA A 443 -8.63 -8.77 -28.58
N PHE A 444 -7.57 -9.14 -27.85
CA PHE A 444 -6.32 -8.41 -27.88
C PHE A 444 -5.46 -8.77 -29.08
N ARG A 445 -4.91 -7.75 -29.70
CA ARG A 445 -3.94 -7.79 -30.79
C ARG A 445 -2.72 -6.99 -30.35
N TYR A 446 -1.54 -7.52 -30.58
CA TYR A 446 -0.30 -6.96 -30.04
C TYR A 446 0.54 -6.36 -31.14
N VAL A 447 1.09 -5.17 -30.89
CA VAL A 447 2.05 -4.51 -31.77
C VAL A 447 3.33 -4.27 -30.99
N LEU A 448 4.39 -5.01 -31.32
CA LEU A 448 5.68 -4.84 -30.66
C LEU A 448 6.33 -3.55 -31.12
N LEU A 449 6.75 -2.74 -30.16
CA LEU A 449 7.47 -1.48 -30.39
C LEU A 449 8.96 -1.66 -30.05
N PRO A 450 9.86 -0.89 -30.67
CA PRO A 450 11.27 -0.86 -30.26
C PRO A 450 11.41 -0.29 -28.85
N PRO A 451 12.49 -0.65 -28.12
CA PRO A 451 12.78 -0.11 -26.78
C PRO A 451 13.29 1.32 -26.88
N VAL A 452 12.39 2.29 -26.91
CA VAL A 452 12.69 3.72 -26.90
C VAL A 452 12.37 4.34 -25.54
N LYS A 453 12.91 5.55 -25.31
CA LYS A 453 12.57 6.41 -24.16
C LYS A 453 11.90 7.66 -24.65
N ALA A 454 10.98 8.18 -23.84
CA ALA A 454 10.26 9.42 -24.13
C ALA A 454 11.23 10.59 -24.33
N VAL A 455 10.88 11.46 -25.28
CA VAL A 455 11.60 12.71 -25.59
C VAL A 455 10.61 13.86 -25.55
N ASN A 456 10.99 14.93 -24.89
CA ASN A 456 10.18 16.15 -24.83
C ASN A 456 10.30 16.95 -26.16
N PRO A 457 9.24 17.06 -26.98
CA PRO A 457 9.29 17.80 -28.25
C PRO A 457 9.50 19.31 -28.07
N PHE A 458 9.23 19.85 -26.90
CA PHE A 458 9.43 21.28 -26.62
C PHE A 458 10.89 21.61 -26.27
N GLU A 459 11.70 20.60 -25.92
CA GLU A 459 13.13 20.74 -25.61
C GLU A 459 14.00 20.26 -26.77
N ASP A 460 13.65 19.12 -27.39
CA ASP A 460 14.41 18.52 -28.49
C ASP A 460 13.48 17.92 -29.55
N ILE A 461 12.99 18.78 -30.43
CA ILE A 461 12.03 18.40 -31.47
C ILE A 461 12.65 17.42 -32.48
N ALA A 462 13.93 17.54 -32.80
CA ALA A 462 14.60 16.66 -33.78
C ALA A 462 14.70 15.23 -33.23
N ARG A 463 15.13 15.09 -31.98
CA ARG A 463 15.21 13.79 -31.30
C ARG A 463 13.83 13.17 -31.07
N PHE A 464 12.82 14.01 -30.79
CA PHE A 464 11.44 13.53 -30.70
C PHE A 464 10.99 12.89 -32.01
N TRP A 465 11.19 13.55 -33.16
CA TRP A 465 10.79 12.98 -34.45
C TRP A 465 11.61 11.78 -34.84
N LEU A 466 12.90 11.74 -34.51
CA LEU A 466 13.73 10.53 -34.68
C LEU A 466 13.18 9.34 -33.89
N MET A 467 12.76 9.56 -32.64
CA MET A 467 12.09 8.54 -31.83
C MET A 467 10.78 8.09 -32.50
N GLN A 468 9.95 9.02 -32.97
CA GLN A 468 8.68 8.70 -33.63
C GLN A 468 8.91 7.89 -34.92
N GLU A 469 9.91 8.27 -35.73
CA GLU A 469 10.28 7.53 -36.94
C GLU A 469 10.80 6.12 -36.60
N THR A 470 11.64 5.99 -35.59
CA THR A 470 12.13 4.70 -35.13
C THR A 470 10.97 3.77 -34.77
N ILE A 471 9.98 4.26 -34.04
CA ILE A 471 8.78 3.48 -33.70
C ILE A 471 7.99 3.15 -34.99
N ALA A 472 7.75 4.12 -35.85
CA ALA A 472 6.97 3.95 -37.06
C ALA A 472 7.57 2.87 -38.00
N VAL A 473 8.89 2.83 -38.13
CA VAL A 473 9.61 1.87 -38.98
C VAL A 473 9.61 0.46 -38.35
N GLN A 474 9.94 0.38 -37.04
CA GLN A 474 10.20 -0.90 -36.37
C GLN A 474 8.96 -1.54 -35.73
N ALA A 475 7.88 -0.79 -35.55
CA ALA A 475 6.64 -1.36 -35.02
C ALA A 475 6.09 -2.45 -35.95
N ARG A 476 5.78 -3.61 -35.37
CA ARG A 476 5.25 -4.76 -36.11
C ARG A 476 4.20 -5.52 -35.30
N PRO A 477 3.23 -6.16 -35.93
CA PRO A 477 2.39 -7.13 -35.26
C PRO A 477 3.24 -8.24 -34.65
N ILE A 478 2.79 -8.74 -33.47
CA ILE A 478 3.42 -9.88 -32.79
C ILE A 478 2.34 -10.88 -32.40
N GLY A 479 2.57 -12.16 -32.72
CA GLY A 479 1.67 -13.24 -32.33
C GLY A 479 1.76 -13.58 -30.84
N VAL A 480 0.68 -14.18 -30.31
CA VAL A 480 0.62 -14.58 -28.90
C VAL A 480 1.73 -15.55 -28.52
N GLU A 481 2.05 -16.51 -29.39
CA GLU A 481 3.08 -17.51 -29.10
C GLU A 481 4.49 -16.90 -29.10
N GLU A 482 4.81 -16.03 -30.05
CA GLU A 482 6.08 -15.30 -30.04
C GLU A 482 6.21 -14.41 -28.81
N LEU A 483 5.09 -13.80 -28.40
CA LEU A 483 5.05 -12.97 -27.18
C LEU A 483 5.23 -13.83 -25.91
N ARG A 484 4.65 -15.04 -25.87
CA ARG A 484 4.89 -16.01 -24.79
C ARG A 484 6.37 -16.39 -24.69
N GLU A 485 7.01 -16.71 -25.81
CA GLU A 485 8.45 -17.01 -25.83
C GLU A 485 9.27 -15.82 -25.32
N MET A 486 8.93 -14.60 -25.74
CA MET A 486 9.59 -13.39 -25.25
C MET A 486 9.43 -13.23 -23.73
N LEU A 487 8.24 -13.50 -23.19
CA LEU A 487 7.97 -13.45 -21.75
C LEU A 487 8.72 -14.53 -20.97
N VAL A 488 8.81 -15.75 -21.51
CA VAL A 488 9.61 -16.83 -20.92
C VAL A 488 11.09 -16.43 -20.85
N ARG A 489 11.65 -15.93 -21.95
CA ARG A 489 13.05 -15.44 -21.99
C ARG A 489 13.29 -14.27 -21.03
N ALA A 490 12.30 -13.42 -20.82
CA ALA A 490 12.36 -12.33 -19.85
C ALA A 490 12.11 -12.80 -18.39
N GLY A 491 11.88 -14.11 -18.16
CA GLY A 491 11.59 -14.64 -16.82
C GLY A 491 10.23 -14.26 -16.26
N LYS A 492 9.25 -13.93 -17.11
CA LYS A 492 7.94 -13.40 -16.69
C LYS A 492 6.84 -14.43 -16.50
N LEU A 493 6.89 -15.53 -17.26
CA LEU A 493 5.94 -16.61 -17.09
C LEU A 493 6.53 -17.64 -16.12
N GLY A 494 6.12 -17.55 -14.87
CA GLY A 494 6.49 -18.50 -13.82
C GLY A 494 7.57 -18.05 -12.83
N ASN A 495 8.39 -17.04 -13.18
CA ASN A 495 9.47 -16.57 -12.32
C ASN A 495 9.23 -15.12 -11.86
N GLY A 496 9.75 -14.75 -10.68
CA GLY A 496 9.65 -13.39 -10.12
C GLY A 496 8.55 -13.20 -9.10
N LYS A 497 7.70 -14.18 -8.87
CA LYS A 497 6.74 -14.21 -7.76
C LYS A 497 7.50 -14.36 -6.45
N ILE A 498 7.20 -13.51 -5.46
CA ILE A 498 7.71 -13.71 -4.10
C ILE A 498 6.74 -14.67 -3.38
N PRO A 499 7.09 -15.96 -3.25
CA PRO A 499 6.19 -16.93 -2.63
C PRO A 499 6.17 -16.73 -1.11
N VAL A 500 4.95 -16.61 -0.57
CA VAL A 500 4.71 -16.46 0.87
C VAL A 500 3.70 -17.48 1.39
N ARG A 501 3.28 -18.41 0.56
CA ARG A 501 2.41 -19.51 0.97
C ARG A 501 3.07 -20.32 2.09
N GLY A 502 2.31 -20.60 3.17
CA GLY A 502 2.85 -21.29 4.34
C GLY A 502 3.96 -20.52 5.07
N PHE A 503 4.01 -19.18 4.91
CA PHE A 503 4.94 -18.34 5.66
C PHE A 503 4.74 -18.54 7.17
N ASP A 504 5.83 -18.77 7.89
CA ASP A 504 5.87 -18.89 9.34
C ASP A 504 6.80 -17.81 9.89
N GLY A 505 6.19 -16.78 10.46
CA GLY A 505 6.91 -15.61 10.99
C GLY A 505 7.84 -16.00 12.15
N ALA A 506 7.45 -16.95 12.99
CA ALA A 506 8.28 -17.40 14.11
C ALA A 506 9.54 -18.12 13.62
N SER A 507 9.39 -19.07 12.69
CA SER A 507 10.52 -19.75 12.05
C SER A 507 11.43 -18.78 11.30
N TYR A 508 10.84 -17.81 10.59
CA TYR A 508 11.61 -16.80 9.89
C TYR A 508 12.48 -15.96 10.83
N LEU A 509 11.89 -15.44 11.89
CA LEU A 509 12.59 -14.59 12.87
C LEU A 509 13.64 -15.38 13.68
N ALA A 510 13.42 -16.65 13.93
CA ALA A 510 14.41 -17.51 14.59
C ALA A 510 15.69 -17.69 13.75
N ASN A 511 15.57 -17.62 12.42
CA ASN A 511 16.67 -17.83 11.47
C ASN A 511 17.29 -16.52 10.96
N ASP A 512 16.69 -15.34 11.24
CA ASP A 512 17.17 -14.03 10.79
C ASP A 512 17.21 -13.05 11.98
N PRO A 513 18.38 -12.88 12.64
CA PRO A 513 18.53 -11.97 13.76
C PRO A 513 18.29 -10.49 13.41
N GLU A 514 18.58 -10.09 12.18
CA GLU A 514 18.31 -8.73 11.70
C GLU A 514 16.80 -8.49 11.59
N ALA A 515 16.08 -9.43 10.97
CA ALA A 515 14.63 -9.40 10.92
C ALA A 515 14.01 -9.37 12.33
N MET A 516 14.53 -10.21 13.24
CA MET A 516 14.09 -10.22 14.64
C MET A 516 14.27 -8.84 15.29
N ALA A 517 15.41 -8.18 15.07
CA ALA A 517 15.67 -6.85 15.60
C ALA A 517 14.70 -5.81 15.03
N GLN A 518 14.49 -5.79 13.71
CA GLN A 518 13.59 -4.85 13.05
C GLN A 518 12.13 -5.02 13.49
N VAL A 519 11.69 -6.27 13.62
CA VAL A 519 10.33 -6.57 14.11
C VAL A 519 10.17 -6.18 15.59
N ARG A 520 11.17 -6.49 16.43
CA ARG A 520 11.15 -6.05 17.84
C ARG A 520 11.14 -4.54 17.99
N MET A 521 11.76 -3.82 17.06
CA MET A 521 11.74 -2.36 17.02
C MET A 521 10.43 -1.78 16.47
N GLY A 522 9.51 -2.62 15.98
CA GLY A 522 8.24 -2.19 15.39
C GLY A 522 8.35 -1.52 14.03
N HIS A 523 9.51 -1.63 13.37
CA HIS A 523 9.76 -1.03 12.05
C HIS A 523 9.04 -1.77 10.94
N THR A 524 8.76 -3.05 11.12
CA THR A 524 8.11 -3.92 10.14
C THR A 524 7.48 -5.13 10.83
N THR A 525 6.71 -5.92 10.07
CA THR A 525 6.31 -7.28 10.46
C THR A 525 7.31 -8.30 9.93
N ALA A 526 7.29 -9.54 10.45
CA ALA A 526 8.09 -10.63 9.91
C ALA A 526 7.85 -10.83 8.40
N LEU A 527 6.58 -10.83 7.98
CA LEU A 527 6.21 -10.92 6.57
C LEU A 527 6.68 -9.70 5.76
N GLY A 528 6.53 -8.49 6.29
CA GLY A 528 6.99 -7.27 5.64
C GLY A 528 8.49 -7.25 5.41
N HIS A 529 9.29 -7.66 6.41
CA HIS A 529 10.74 -7.79 6.27
C HIS A 529 11.12 -8.87 5.25
N TYR A 530 10.43 -10.02 5.26
CA TYR A 530 10.67 -11.07 4.26
C TYR A 530 10.42 -10.58 2.84
N LEU A 531 9.30 -9.90 2.58
CA LEU A 531 8.95 -9.36 1.26
C LEU A 531 9.98 -8.34 0.75
N SER A 532 10.50 -7.49 1.63
CA SER A 532 11.43 -6.41 1.25
C SER A 532 12.89 -6.84 1.19
N HIS A 533 13.31 -7.80 2.01
CA HIS A 533 14.71 -8.17 2.20
C HIS A 533 14.95 -9.68 2.22
N GLY A 534 14.17 -10.42 2.99
CA GLY A 534 14.45 -11.82 3.28
C GLY A 534 14.42 -12.71 2.05
N TYR A 535 13.46 -12.52 1.16
CA TYR A 535 13.37 -13.27 -0.09
C TYR A 535 14.61 -13.07 -0.98
N LEU A 536 15.07 -11.84 -1.14
CA LEU A 536 16.25 -11.52 -1.94
C LEU A 536 17.52 -12.14 -1.37
N LYS A 537 17.63 -12.22 -0.05
CA LYS A 537 18.73 -12.87 0.68
C LYS A 537 18.62 -14.40 0.67
N GLY A 538 17.55 -14.98 0.14
CA GLY A 538 17.30 -16.42 0.17
C GLY A 538 16.95 -16.95 1.58
N ALA A 539 16.44 -16.11 2.46
CA ALA A 539 16.10 -16.47 3.82
C ALA A 539 14.95 -17.51 3.87
N ARG A 540 15.04 -18.44 4.82
CA ARG A 540 14.01 -19.48 5.03
C ARG A 540 12.95 -18.96 5.99
N HIS A 541 11.72 -19.16 5.63
CA HIS A 541 10.58 -18.76 6.47
C HIS A 541 9.76 -19.92 7.02
N ARG A 542 10.24 -21.16 6.84
CA ARG A 542 9.69 -22.41 7.41
C ARG A 542 10.75 -23.50 7.41
N PRO A 543 10.55 -24.61 8.14
CA PRO A 543 11.49 -25.70 8.15
C PRO A 543 11.80 -26.23 6.75
N PHE A 544 13.07 -26.45 6.47
CA PHE A 544 13.56 -26.99 5.21
C PHE A 544 14.86 -27.77 5.44
N ASP A 545 14.87 -29.03 5.03
CA ASP A 545 16.06 -29.88 5.08
C ASP A 545 16.65 -30.01 3.66
N PRO A 546 17.77 -29.33 3.36
CA PRO A 546 18.38 -29.37 2.04
C PRO A 546 18.93 -30.75 1.65
N LEU A 547 19.37 -31.58 2.64
CA LEU A 547 19.91 -32.91 2.36
C LEU A 547 18.78 -33.88 2.02
N PHE A 548 17.71 -33.86 2.80
CA PHE A 548 16.51 -34.63 2.50
C PHE A 548 15.96 -34.24 1.13
N TYR A 549 15.85 -32.94 0.86
CA TYR A 549 15.27 -32.43 -0.37
C TYR A 549 16.10 -32.83 -1.60
N ALA A 550 17.41 -32.68 -1.56
CA ALA A 550 18.31 -33.08 -2.65
C ALA A 550 18.30 -34.59 -2.90
N SER A 551 18.24 -35.39 -1.85
CA SER A 551 18.23 -36.86 -1.99
C SER A 551 16.88 -37.39 -2.48
N THR A 552 15.78 -36.74 -2.11
CA THR A 552 14.42 -37.15 -2.49
C THR A 552 14.05 -36.67 -3.88
N TYR A 553 14.57 -35.51 -4.28
CA TYR A 553 14.29 -34.85 -5.58
C TYR A 553 15.59 -34.55 -6.34
N PRO A 554 16.24 -35.55 -6.96
CA PRO A 554 17.52 -35.36 -7.66
C PRO A 554 17.48 -34.32 -8.78
N ASP A 555 16.35 -34.23 -9.50
CA ASP A 555 16.15 -33.23 -10.56
C ASP A 555 16.23 -31.80 -10.03
N ALA A 556 15.81 -31.58 -8.76
CA ALA A 556 15.96 -30.29 -8.10
C ALA A 556 17.43 -29.95 -7.82
N ALA A 557 18.22 -30.96 -7.41
CA ALA A 557 19.65 -30.79 -7.19
C ALA A 557 20.39 -30.51 -8.50
N GLU A 558 20.02 -31.19 -9.60
CA GLU A 558 20.54 -30.94 -10.92
C GLU A 558 20.19 -29.54 -11.42
N ALA A 559 18.94 -29.10 -11.28
CA ALA A 559 18.51 -27.74 -11.68
C ALA A 559 19.28 -26.64 -10.94
N VAL A 560 19.62 -26.85 -9.66
CA VAL A 560 20.48 -25.93 -8.90
C VAL A 560 21.93 -26.01 -9.39
N ALA A 561 22.46 -27.19 -9.67
CA ALA A 561 23.81 -27.37 -10.18
C ALA A 561 24.00 -26.72 -11.56
N LEU A 562 22.97 -26.75 -12.40
CA LEU A 562 22.92 -26.08 -13.71
C LEU A 562 22.70 -24.55 -13.61
N GLY A 563 22.49 -24.02 -12.40
CA GLY A 563 22.28 -22.59 -12.18
C GLY A 563 20.88 -22.08 -12.53
N HIS A 564 19.90 -22.97 -12.73
CA HIS A 564 18.50 -22.59 -12.96
C HIS A 564 17.88 -21.96 -11.72
N TYR A 565 18.32 -22.37 -10.54
CA TYR A 565 17.92 -21.80 -9.24
C TYR A 565 19.15 -21.52 -8.38
N PRO A 566 19.14 -20.43 -7.60
CA PRO A 566 20.29 -20.08 -6.75
C PRO A 566 20.47 -21.01 -5.53
N SER A 567 19.46 -21.80 -5.16
CA SER A 567 19.53 -22.77 -4.06
C SER A 567 18.36 -23.78 -4.11
N LEU A 568 18.49 -24.88 -3.39
CA LEU A 568 17.42 -25.89 -3.21
C LEU A 568 16.17 -25.27 -2.55
N TRP A 569 16.37 -24.34 -1.63
CA TRP A 569 15.27 -23.61 -1.01
C TRP A 569 14.48 -22.78 -2.04
N ARG A 570 15.17 -22.08 -2.93
CA ARG A 570 14.53 -21.30 -4.01
C ARG A 570 13.84 -22.22 -5.02
N HIS A 571 14.45 -23.33 -5.39
CA HIS A 571 13.77 -24.34 -6.20
C HIS A 571 12.49 -24.83 -5.55
N PHE A 572 12.53 -25.16 -4.25
CA PHE A 572 11.34 -25.61 -3.51
C PHE A 572 10.22 -24.56 -3.56
N LEU A 573 10.52 -23.31 -3.24
CA LEU A 573 9.53 -22.23 -3.21
C LEU A 573 8.93 -21.92 -4.59
N GLU A 574 9.75 -21.94 -5.64
CA GLU A 574 9.36 -21.46 -6.96
C GLU A 574 8.79 -22.57 -7.86
N ALA A 575 9.15 -23.81 -7.63
CA ALA A 575 8.71 -24.95 -8.42
C ALA A 575 8.28 -26.14 -7.58
N GLY A 576 9.08 -26.56 -6.61
CA GLY A 576 8.89 -27.83 -5.88
C GLY A 576 7.57 -27.91 -5.16
N GLU A 577 7.12 -26.83 -4.51
CA GLU A 577 5.83 -26.81 -3.83
C GLU A 577 4.66 -27.04 -4.78
N ALA A 578 4.69 -26.46 -5.97
CA ALA A 578 3.66 -26.67 -7.00
C ALA A 578 3.69 -28.11 -7.55
N LEU A 579 4.85 -28.76 -7.50
CA LEU A 579 5.05 -30.17 -7.85
C LEU A 579 4.69 -31.14 -6.71
N GLY A 580 4.28 -30.63 -5.55
CA GLY A 580 3.94 -31.45 -4.37
C GLY A 580 5.16 -31.97 -3.60
N HIS A 581 6.34 -31.37 -3.76
CA HIS A 581 7.53 -31.76 -3.02
C HIS A 581 7.38 -31.42 -1.53
N ALA A 582 7.88 -32.30 -0.66
CA ALA A 582 7.97 -32.04 0.78
C ALA A 582 9.28 -31.31 1.13
N PRO A 583 9.26 -30.30 2.00
CA PRO A 583 10.46 -29.55 2.41
C PRO A 583 11.30 -30.27 3.48
N VAL A 584 10.70 -31.19 4.20
CA VAL A 584 11.27 -32.02 5.29
C VAL A 584 10.71 -33.43 5.21
N PRO A 585 11.35 -34.42 5.85
CA PRO A 585 10.89 -35.81 5.88
C PRO A 585 9.46 -35.98 6.36
#